data_fe6309f4c4b54a405fcf4094600892d4
#
_entry.id   fe6309f4c4b54a405fcf4094600892d4
#
_cell.length_a   1.000
_cell.length_b   1.000
_cell.length_c   1.000
_cell.angle_alpha   90.00
_cell.angle_beta   90.00
_cell.angle_gamma   90.00
#
_symmetry.space_group_name_H-M   'P 1'
#
loop_
_entity.id
_entity.type
_entity.pdbx_description
1 polymer ?
#
loop_
_entity_poly.entity_id
_entity_poly.type
_entity_poly.pdbx_seq_one_letter_code
_entity_poly.pdbx_strand_id
1 'polypeptide(L)'
;YSGLNKDQAGTLDLRCGDYITPERFIPRRGYPGVDWESCMTVSDKWGYNRYDTNIKSPETIIEKLVECVTKGGNLLLNVNPMADGTIPEKVAATMRGVGRWLNINGEAVYGTRAFIQLDQPASINRQGDIFVFLIPPPDKGAAQPPSEGTMKELTAGAEHARMQPLDATGYEDDEGTAITLPAGYSKALLLGDNTVLPVVNGTVLFKAHEHSKTPCSVIKLSK
;
A
#
# COMPACT_ATOMS: atom_id res chain seq x y z
N TYR A 1 -15.32 15.34 5.33
CA TYR A 1 -16.78 15.14 5.15
C TYR A 1 -16.99 13.72 4.64
N SER A 2 -17.24 12.79 5.54
CA SER A 2 -17.62 11.41 5.22
C SER A 2 -19.13 11.34 4.93
N GLY A 3 -19.55 11.94 3.84
CA GLY A 3 -20.95 11.92 3.41
C GLY A 3 -21.35 10.67 2.63
N LEU A 4 -20.82 9.50 2.96
CA LEU A 4 -21.31 8.24 2.42
C LEU A 4 -22.56 7.82 3.20
N ASN A 5 -23.71 8.09 2.64
CA ASN A 5 -24.96 7.54 3.14
C ASN A 5 -24.96 6.03 2.87
N LYS A 6 -24.89 5.21 3.92
CA LYS A 6 -24.71 3.75 3.88
C LYS A 6 -25.98 2.98 3.50
N ASP A 7 -27.10 3.64 3.26
CA ASP A 7 -28.42 3.01 3.31
C ASP A 7 -28.94 2.52 1.98
N GLN A 8 -28.16 2.59 0.91
CA GLN A 8 -28.62 2.11 -0.39
C GLN A 8 -27.62 1.18 -1.04
N ALA A 9 -28.03 -0.05 -1.16
CA ALA A 9 -27.36 -1.12 -1.83
C ALA A 9 -26.51 -0.68 -3.03
N GLY A 10 -25.21 -0.49 -2.81
CA GLY A 10 -24.20 -0.47 -3.84
C GLY A 10 -24.13 0.77 -4.75
N THR A 11 -24.94 1.80 -4.56
CA THR A 11 -24.91 3.01 -5.40
C THR A 11 -24.21 4.13 -4.64
N LEU A 12 -22.99 4.46 -5.05
CA LEU A 12 -22.27 5.64 -4.60
C LEU A 12 -22.96 6.89 -5.16
N ASP A 13 -23.47 7.74 -4.28
CA ASP A 13 -24.05 9.01 -4.67
C ASP A 13 -22.94 10.08 -4.74
N LEU A 14 -22.39 10.27 -5.95
CA LEU A 14 -21.36 11.28 -6.23
C LEU A 14 -21.91 12.69 -6.48
N ARG A 15 -23.19 12.95 -6.17
CA ARG A 15 -23.79 14.28 -6.41
C ARG A 15 -23.12 15.41 -5.66
N CYS A 16 -22.26 15.12 -4.68
CA CYS A 16 -21.62 16.11 -3.83
C CYS A 16 -20.08 16.12 -3.92
N GLY A 17 -19.46 15.42 -4.88
CA GLY A 17 -18.01 15.38 -5.03
C GLY A 17 -17.55 14.60 -6.25
N ASP A 18 -16.35 14.91 -6.72
CA ASP A 18 -15.76 14.31 -7.93
C ASP A 18 -15.08 12.97 -7.63
N TYR A 19 -14.69 12.70 -6.38
CA TYR A 19 -14.05 11.47 -5.94
C TYR A 19 -14.34 11.16 -4.46
N ILE A 20 -13.98 9.97 -4.00
CA ILE A 20 -14.25 9.49 -2.63
C ILE A 20 -13.00 9.63 -1.77
N THR A 21 -13.17 10.11 -0.54
CA THR A 21 -12.08 10.37 0.40
C THR A 21 -12.25 9.57 1.71
N PRO A 22 -11.95 8.25 1.75
CA PRO A 22 -11.95 7.52 3.01
C PRO A 22 -10.88 8.08 3.93
N GLU A 23 -11.26 8.36 5.18
CA GLU A 23 -10.36 8.91 6.19
C GLU A 23 -9.88 7.80 7.11
N ARG A 24 -8.54 7.66 7.23
CA ARG A 24 -7.83 6.72 8.11
C ARG A 24 -8.06 5.24 7.81
N PHE A 25 -8.67 4.90 6.70
CA PHE A 25 -8.79 3.50 6.28
C PHE A 25 -8.65 3.38 4.76
N ILE A 26 -8.31 2.19 4.30
CA ILE A 26 -8.27 1.83 2.89
C ILE A 26 -9.40 0.84 2.63
N PRO A 27 -10.27 1.08 1.63
CA PRO A 27 -11.36 0.17 1.33
C PRO A 27 -10.86 -1.22 0.95
N ARG A 28 -11.53 -2.27 1.45
CA ARG A 28 -11.09 -3.66 1.21
C ARG A 28 -10.90 -4.00 -0.27
N ARG A 29 -11.81 -3.50 -1.13
CA ARG A 29 -11.79 -3.75 -2.59
C ARG A 29 -11.57 -2.49 -3.43
N GLY A 30 -11.15 -1.38 -2.80
CA GLY A 30 -11.21 -0.07 -3.46
C GLY A 30 -12.65 0.34 -3.79
N TYR A 31 -12.80 1.27 -4.73
CA TYR A 31 -14.09 1.69 -5.29
C TYR A 31 -14.04 1.53 -6.82
N PRO A 32 -14.44 0.37 -7.37
CA PRO A 32 -14.35 0.13 -8.80
C PRO A 32 -15.10 1.17 -9.62
N GLY A 33 -14.43 1.76 -10.61
CA GLY A 33 -15.02 2.76 -11.50
C GLY A 33 -15.16 4.16 -10.93
N VAL A 34 -14.65 4.42 -9.72
CA VAL A 34 -14.66 5.72 -9.07
C VAL A 34 -13.28 6.07 -8.57
N ASP A 35 -12.84 7.29 -8.80
CA ASP A 35 -11.59 7.79 -8.23
C ASP A 35 -11.71 7.96 -6.71
N TRP A 36 -10.67 7.61 -5.98
CA TRP A 36 -10.63 7.74 -4.54
C TRP A 36 -9.23 7.99 -4.00
N GLU A 37 -9.17 8.61 -2.83
CA GLU A 37 -7.93 8.93 -2.15
C GLU A 37 -8.08 8.71 -0.65
N SER A 38 -7.29 7.80 -0.08
CA SER A 38 -7.28 7.60 1.37
C SER A 38 -6.46 8.70 2.04
N CYS A 39 -7.07 9.39 2.99
CA CYS A 39 -6.45 10.45 3.76
C CYS A 39 -5.95 9.89 5.09
N MET A 40 -4.64 9.97 5.34
CA MET A 40 -3.98 9.44 6.54
C MET A 40 -2.98 10.44 7.12
N THR A 41 -2.50 10.16 8.33
CA THR A 41 -1.44 10.94 8.97
C THR A 41 -0.25 10.05 9.34
N VAL A 42 0.96 10.60 9.27
CA VAL A 42 2.20 9.93 9.70
C VAL A 42 2.19 9.65 11.20
N SER A 43 1.51 10.49 11.98
CA SER A 43 1.36 10.36 13.43
C SER A 43 -0.07 9.97 13.82
N ASP A 44 -0.40 10.00 15.11
CA ASP A 44 -1.76 9.71 15.58
C ASP A 44 -2.73 10.88 15.41
N LYS A 45 -2.22 12.10 15.32
CA LYS A 45 -3.02 13.33 15.27
C LYS A 45 -2.91 14.02 13.93
N TRP A 46 -3.97 14.71 13.51
CA TRP A 46 -3.96 15.51 12.28
C TRP A 46 -3.10 16.77 12.39
N GLY A 47 -3.14 17.45 13.53
CA GLY A 47 -2.28 18.59 13.80
C GLY A 47 -1.00 18.18 14.53
N TYR A 48 -0.02 19.10 14.54
CA TYR A 48 1.19 18.91 15.34
C TYR A 48 0.86 18.77 16.83
N ASN A 49 1.44 17.77 17.45
CA ASN A 49 1.38 17.57 18.89
C ASN A 49 2.76 17.14 19.40
N ARG A 50 3.39 17.95 20.26
CA ARG A 50 4.73 17.67 20.80
C ARG A 50 4.80 16.37 21.63
N TYR A 51 3.66 15.90 22.12
CA TYR A 51 3.57 14.68 22.94
C TYR A 51 3.25 13.44 22.09
N ASP A 52 3.01 13.59 20.80
CA ASP A 52 2.78 12.48 19.90
C ASP A 52 4.12 11.84 19.52
N THR A 53 4.35 10.65 20.07
CA THR A 53 5.58 9.89 19.83
C THR A 53 5.38 8.72 18.87
N ASN A 54 4.13 8.44 18.50
CA ASN A 54 3.78 7.33 17.62
C ASN A 54 3.88 7.77 16.15
N ILE A 55 5.09 7.84 15.63
CA ILE A 55 5.35 8.14 14.23
C ILE A 55 5.47 6.82 13.46
N LYS A 56 4.64 6.66 12.44
CA LYS A 56 4.67 5.46 11.57
C LYS A 56 6.02 5.31 10.90
N SER A 57 6.49 4.08 10.79
CA SER A 57 7.75 3.78 10.11
C SER A 57 7.64 3.95 8.59
N PRO A 58 8.75 4.10 7.85
CA PRO A 58 8.73 4.10 6.39
C PRO A 58 8.03 2.85 5.82
N GLU A 59 8.26 1.68 6.42
CA GLU A 59 7.69 0.39 6.01
C GLU A 59 6.17 0.43 6.08
N THR A 60 5.62 0.91 7.20
CA THR A 60 4.17 1.07 7.38
C THR A 60 3.56 2.01 6.34
N ILE A 61 4.23 3.11 6.01
CA ILE A 61 3.74 4.06 5.00
C ILE A 61 3.81 3.45 3.59
N ILE A 62 4.90 2.75 3.27
CA ILE A 62 5.06 2.06 1.98
C ILE A 62 3.97 0.99 1.82
N GLU A 63 3.70 0.20 2.85
CA GLU A 63 2.61 -0.78 2.85
C GLU A 63 1.26 -0.12 2.53
N LYS A 64 0.93 1.00 3.19
CA LYS A 64 -0.31 1.74 2.91
C LYS A 64 -0.36 2.33 1.51
N LEU A 65 0.76 2.83 1.00
CA LEU A 65 0.87 3.33 -0.37
C LEU A 65 0.63 2.21 -1.39
N VAL A 66 1.28 1.07 -1.22
CA VAL A 66 1.09 -0.11 -2.08
C VAL A 66 -0.36 -0.58 -2.03
N GLU A 67 -0.95 -0.65 -0.85
CA GLU A 67 -2.36 -1.02 -0.67
C GLU A 67 -3.30 -0.07 -1.42
N CYS A 68 -3.08 1.25 -1.38
CA CYS A 68 -3.87 2.21 -2.16
C CYS A 68 -3.71 1.99 -3.66
N VAL A 69 -2.46 1.93 -4.15
CA VAL A 69 -2.15 1.83 -5.59
C VAL A 69 -2.71 0.55 -6.19
N THR A 70 -2.53 -0.59 -5.53
CA THR A 70 -3.00 -1.90 -6.03
C THR A 70 -4.51 -2.08 -5.95
N LYS A 71 -5.20 -1.20 -5.23
CA LYS A 71 -6.67 -1.11 -5.17
C LYS A 71 -7.24 0.04 -6.00
N GLY A 72 -6.39 0.75 -6.77
CA GLY A 72 -6.80 1.79 -7.71
C GLY A 72 -7.08 3.15 -7.07
N GLY A 73 -6.51 3.43 -5.90
CA GLY A 73 -6.62 4.70 -5.21
C GLY A 73 -5.31 5.43 -5.01
N ASN A 74 -5.39 6.63 -4.46
CA ASN A 74 -4.27 7.46 -4.06
C ASN A 74 -4.12 7.49 -2.54
N LEU A 75 -2.95 7.85 -2.05
CA LEU A 75 -2.66 8.12 -0.65
C LEU A 75 -2.34 9.60 -0.44
N LEU A 76 -3.17 10.30 0.34
CA LEU A 76 -2.87 11.61 0.90
C LEU A 76 -2.31 11.44 2.31
N LEU A 77 -1.05 11.83 2.51
CA LEU A 77 -0.36 11.65 3.77
C LEU A 77 -0.04 12.98 4.44
N ASN A 78 -0.68 13.25 5.57
CA ASN A 78 -0.45 14.44 6.38
C ASN A 78 0.83 14.30 7.25
N VAL A 79 1.66 15.36 7.28
CA VAL A 79 2.99 15.36 7.93
C VAL A 79 3.10 16.26 9.16
N ASN A 80 2.02 16.85 9.64
CA ASN A 80 1.91 17.59 10.90
C ASN A 80 2.97 18.73 11.08
N PRO A 81 2.99 19.79 10.26
CA PRO A 81 3.95 20.89 10.42
C PRO A 81 3.87 21.55 11.79
N MET A 82 5.02 21.97 12.33
CA MET A 82 5.11 22.80 13.54
C MET A 82 4.61 24.23 13.29
N ALA A 83 4.45 25.01 14.35
CA ALA A 83 3.95 26.39 14.26
C ALA A 83 4.84 27.33 13.43
N ASP A 84 6.12 27.04 13.33
CA ASP A 84 7.09 27.76 12.50
C ASP A 84 7.13 27.28 11.03
N GLY A 85 6.26 26.32 10.67
CA GLY A 85 6.18 25.73 9.33
C GLY A 85 7.17 24.59 9.06
N THR A 86 8.04 24.25 9.99
CA THR A 86 8.99 23.15 9.82
C THR A 86 8.33 21.80 10.08
N ILE A 87 8.87 20.74 9.48
CA ILE A 87 8.42 19.36 9.70
C ILE A 87 9.22 18.76 10.84
N PRO A 88 8.58 18.10 11.83
CA PRO A 88 9.29 17.41 12.90
C PRO A 88 10.31 16.41 12.35
N GLU A 89 11.54 16.38 12.89
CA GLU A 89 12.64 15.60 12.33
C GLU A 89 12.30 14.09 12.22
N LYS A 90 11.59 13.53 13.20
CA LYS A 90 11.15 12.11 13.12
C LYS A 90 10.22 11.85 11.93
N VAL A 91 9.30 12.77 11.67
CA VAL A 91 8.39 12.71 10.51
C VAL A 91 9.18 12.86 9.22
N ALA A 92 10.08 13.84 9.17
CA ALA A 92 10.96 14.06 8.01
C ALA A 92 11.85 12.83 7.73
N ALA A 93 12.36 12.16 8.77
CA ALA A 93 13.15 10.94 8.63
C ALA A 93 12.33 9.80 8.02
N THR A 94 11.08 9.59 8.48
CA THR A 94 10.14 8.64 7.87
C THR A 94 9.91 8.96 6.40
N MET A 95 9.61 10.21 6.07
CA MET A 95 9.36 10.62 4.68
C MET A 95 10.58 10.45 3.78
N ARG A 96 11.79 10.71 4.29
CA ARG A 96 13.03 10.40 3.55
C ARG A 96 13.20 8.89 3.31
N GLY A 97 12.77 8.05 4.25
CA GLY A 97 12.75 6.59 4.08
C GLY A 97 11.82 6.16 2.94
N VAL A 98 10.60 6.67 2.93
CA VAL A 98 9.63 6.45 1.83
C VAL A 98 10.18 6.97 0.51
N GLY A 99 10.79 8.17 0.51
CA GLY A 99 11.42 8.77 -0.68
C GLY A 99 12.53 7.90 -1.27
N ARG A 100 13.40 7.30 -0.42
CA ARG A 100 14.44 6.38 -0.91
C ARG A 100 13.85 5.16 -1.60
N TRP A 101 12.78 4.57 -1.04
CA TRP A 101 12.09 3.46 -1.66
C TRP A 101 11.44 3.85 -2.99
N LEU A 102 10.77 5.02 -3.06
CA LEU A 102 10.16 5.54 -4.26
C LEU A 102 11.17 5.90 -5.36
N ASN A 103 12.37 6.33 -5.03
CA ASN A 103 13.43 6.57 -6.02
C ASN A 103 13.81 5.28 -6.79
N ILE A 104 13.62 4.13 -6.17
CA ILE A 104 13.90 2.83 -6.78
C ILE A 104 12.65 2.27 -7.46
N ASN A 105 11.52 2.31 -6.77
CA ASN A 105 10.32 1.58 -7.15
C ASN A 105 9.20 2.48 -7.71
N GLY A 106 9.45 3.76 -7.90
CA GLY A 106 8.41 4.75 -8.27
C GLY A 106 7.71 4.46 -9.60
N GLU A 107 8.38 3.79 -10.55
CA GLU A 107 7.73 3.39 -11.80
C GLU A 107 6.56 2.41 -11.60
N ALA A 108 6.56 1.68 -10.48
CA ALA A 108 5.47 0.78 -10.09
C ALA A 108 4.29 1.51 -9.44
N VAL A 109 4.49 2.78 -9.05
CA VAL A 109 3.51 3.59 -8.34
C VAL A 109 2.94 4.67 -9.25
N TYR A 110 3.82 5.47 -9.87
CA TYR A 110 3.42 6.64 -10.64
C TYR A 110 2.88 6.29 -12.03
N GLY A 111 1.70 6.83 -12.38
CA GLY A 111 1.11 6.63 -13.70
C GLY A 111 0.61 5.20 -13.95
N THR A 112 0.40 4.42 -12.92
CA THR A 112 -0.10 3.05 -12.99
C THR A 112 -1.60 2.95 -12.68
N ARG A 113 -2.16 1.76 -12.86
CA ARG A 113 -3.51 1.36 -12.45
C ARG A 113 -3.42 0.04 -11.71
N ALA A 114 -4.42 -0.25 -10.88
CA ALA A 114 -4.54 -1.57 -10.23
C ALA A 114 -4.58 -2.69 -11.27
N PHE A 115 -3.87 -3.78 -10.99
CA PHE A 115 -3.91 -5.00 -11.81
C PHE A 115 -4.39 -6.17 -10.93
N ILE A 116 -5.61 -6.62 -11.18
CA ILE A 116 -6.35 -7.57 -10.31
C ILE A 116 -6.34 -9.02 -10.80
N GLN A 117 -5.53 -9.34 -11.82
CA GLN A 117 -5.50 -10.68 -12.43
C GLN A 117 -4.40 -11.58 -11.82
N LEU A 118 -3.71 -11.11 -10.81
CA LEU A 118 -2.73 -11.87 -10.02
C LEU A 118 -3.23 -12.01 -8.57
N ASP A 119 -2.78 -13.07 -7.92
CA ASP A 119 -3.06 -13.28 -6.48
C ASP A 119 -2.28 -12.27 -5.62
N GLN A 120 -1.11 -11.87 -6.08
CA GLN A 120 -0.28 -10.86 -5.42
C GLN A 120 -0.76 -9.43 -5.75
N PRO A 121 -0.58 -8.48 -4.82
CA PRO A 121 -0.82 -7.06 -5.08
C PRO A 121 -0.02 -6.59 -6.30
N ALA A 122 -0.69 -6.00 -7.29
CA ALA A 122 -0.02 -5.59 -8.51
C ALA A 122 -0.59 -4.31 -9.12
N SER A 123 0.25 -3.61 -9.86
CA SER A 123 -0.12 -2.48 -10.71
C SER A 123 0.33 -2.69 -12.16
N ILE A 124 -0.22 -1.92 -13.08
CA ILE A 124 0.14 -1.96 -14.50
C ILE A 124 0.31 -0.53 -15.05
N ASN A 125 1.35 -0.30 -15.84
CA ASN A 125 1.56 0.96 -16.52
C ASN A 125 0.90 1.00 -17.91
N ARG A 126 1.00 2.14 -18.59
CA ARG A 126 0.44 2.33 -19.95
C ARG A 126 1.14 1.50 -21.02
N GLN A 127 2.38 1.10 -20.79
CA GLN A 127 3.19 0.25 -21.71
C GLN A 127 2.78 -1.24 -21.57
N GLY A 128 2.03 -1.57 -20.55
CA GLY A 128 1.60 -2.93 -20.25
C GLY A 128 2.59 -3.70 -19.38
N ASP A 129 3.60 -3.05 -18.78
CA ASP A 129 4.43 -3.69 -17.76
C ASP A 129 3.61 -3.84 -16.47
N ILE A 130 3.69 -5.00 -15.86
CA ILE A 130 3.03 -5.32 -14.59
C ILE A 130 4.08 -5.28 -13.48
N PHE A 131 3.73 -4.65 -12.36
CA PHE A 131 4.58 -4.56 -11.18
C PHE A 131 3.92 -5.33 -10.04
N VAL A 132 4.59 -6.36 -9.56
CA VAL A 132 4.15 -7.21 -8.46
C VAL A 132 4.85 -6.76 -7.18
N PHE A 133 4.07 -6.47 -6.14
CA PHE A 133 4.58 -6.01 -4.86
C PHE A 133 4.63 -7.16 -3.87
N LEU A 134 5.79 -7.38 -3.28
CA LEU A 134 6.04 -8.41 -2.29
C LEU A 134 6.39 -7.74 -0.96
N ILE A 135 5.38 -7.68 -0.08
CA ILE A 135 5.50 -7.10 1.26
C ILE A 135 5.91 -8.22 2.21
N PRO A 136 7.06 -8.11 2.92
CA PRO A 136 7.45 -9.11 3.89
C PRO A 136 6.43 -9.19 5.03
N PRO A 137 6.22 -10.37 5.62
CA PRO A 137 5.39 -10.48 6.81
C PRO A 137 5.96 -9.60 7.92
N PRO A 138 5.11 -9.04 8.79
CA PRO A 138 5.57 -8.27 9.92
C PRO A 138 6.47 -9.16 10.79
N ASP A 139 7.61 -8.60 11.23
CA ASP A 139 8.49 -9.29 12.17
C ASP A 139 7.70 -9.84 13.35
N LYS A 140 7.84 -11.13 13.65
CA LYS A 140 7.14 -11.81 14.75
C LYS A 140 7.42 -11.19 16.14
N GLY A 141 8.31 -10.20 16.23
CA GLY A 141 8.66 -9.45 17.43
C GLY A 141 8.33 -7.95 17.37
N ALA A 142 7.91 -7.42 16.23
CA ALA A 142 7.42 -6.04 16.18
C ALA A 142 6.05 -6.00 16.87
N ALA A 143 5.97 -5.30 18.00
CA ALA A 143 4.70 -4.99 18.64
C ALA A 143 3.81 -4.37 17.55
N GLN A 144 2.71 -5.06 17.22
CA GLN A 144 1.68 -4.44 16.39
C GLN A 144 1.34 -3.10 17.04
N PRO A 145 1.31 -1.99 16.28
CA PRO A 145 0.79 -0.76 16.85
C PRO A 145 -0.55 -1.11 17.48
N PRO A 146 -0.85 -0.60 18.69
CA PRO A 146 -2.06 -0.95 19.40
C PRO A 146 -3.20 -0.81 18.39
N SER A 147 -3.90 -1.91 18.16
CA SER A 147 -5.09 -1.93 17.33
C SER A 147 -5.92 -0.74 17.75
N GLU A 148 -6.33 0.12 16.83
CA GLU A 148 -7.15 1.31 17.08
C GLU A 148 -8.38 0.93 17.90
N GLY A 149 -8.17 0.77 19.18
CA GLY A 149 -9.16 0.36 20.19
C GLY A 149 -9.90 1.57 20.68
N THR A 150 -10.50 2.40 19.81
CA THR A 150 -11.43 3.44 20.27
C THR A 150 -12.49 3.81 19.22
N MET A 151 -12.53 3.12 18.10
CA MET A 151 -13.64 3.30 17.13
C MET A 151 -14.81 2.34 17.39
N LYS A 152 -14.76 1.56 18.48
CA LYS A 152 -15.79 0.57 18.81
C LYS A 152 -17.11 1.17 19.30
N GLU A 153 -17.13 2.42 19.69
CA GLU A 153 -18.34 3.06 20.27
C GLU A 153 -19.10 3.96 19.31
N LEU A 154 -18.57 4.29 18.13
CA LEU A 154 -19.24 5.21 17.18
C LEU A 154 -19.91 4.52 15.99
N THR A 155 -19.83 3.19 15.88
CA THR A 155 -20.46 2.45 14.77
C THR A 155 -21.15 1.18 15.23
N ALA A 156 -22.06 1.28 16.17
CA ALA A 156 -23.06 0.23 16.36
C ALA A 156 -23.94 0.16 15.09
N GLY A 157 -23.66 -0.82 14.23
CA GLY A 157 -24.49 -1.10 13.06
C GLY A 157 -23.77 -1.19 11.70
N ALA A 158 -22.47 -0.99 11.62
CA ALA A 158 -21.74 -1.27 10.39
C ALA A 158 -20.79 -2.44 10.62
N GLU A 159 -21.03 -3.54 9.95
CA GLU A 159 -20.03 -4.60 9.77
C GLU A 159 -18.84 -4.03 8.99
N HIS A 160 -18.00 -3.26 9.67
CA HIS A 160 -16.67 -2.95 9.20
C HIS A 160 -15.90 -4.26 9.31
N ALA A 161 -15.84 -4.98 8.18
CA ALA A 161 -14.84 -6.01 8.05
C ALA A 161 -13.52 -5.39 8.50
N ARG A 162 -12.97 -5.90 9.61
CA ARG A 162 -11.60 -5.60 10.05
C ARG A 162 -10.75 -5.60 8.80
N MET A 163 -9.98 -4.51 8.60
CA MET A 163 -8.86 -4.56 7.69
C MET A 163 -8.03 -5.79 8.10
N GLN A 164 -8.20 -6.86 7.37
CA GLN A 164 -7.15 -7.85 7.37
C GLN A 164 -5.98 -7.13 6.72
N PRO A 165 -4.78 -7.17 7.31
CA PRO A 165 -3.57 -6.83 6.59
C PRO A 165 -3.67 -7.45 5.20
N LEU A 166 -3.13 -6.81 4.16
CA LEU A 166 -2.86 -7.51 2.91
C LEU A 166 -2.36 -8.87 3.35
N ASP A 167 -3.15 -9.91 3.08
CA ASP A 167 -2.79 -11.25 3.51
C ASP A 167 -1.36 -11.43 3.06
N ALA A 168 -0.44 -11.53 4.01
CA ALA A 168 0.97 -11.79 3.74
C ALA A 168 1.10 -13.25 3.28
N THR A 169 0.19 -13.64 2.38
CA THR A 169 0.18 -14.94 1.75
C THR A 169 1.32 -14.95 0.76
N GLY A 170 2.41 -15.56 1.16
CA GLY A 170 3.50 -15.83 0.25
C GLY A 170 4.90 -15.78 0.82
N TYR A 171 5.08 -15.45 2.09
CA TYR A 171 6.36 -15.63 2.77
C TYR A 171 6.26 -16.80 3.73
N GLU A 172 6.10 -18.00 3.21
CA GLU A 172 6.42 -19.20 3.97
C GLU A 172 7.92 -19.47 3.87
N ASP A 173 8.50 -19.83 5.00
CA ASP A 173 9.90 -20.08 5.25
C ASP A 173 10.58 -20.87 4.11
N ASP A 174 11.72 -20.39 3.58
CA ASP A 174 12.65 -21.01 2.62
C ASP A 174 12.13 -21.39 1.21
N GLU A 175 10.85 -21.60 0.98
CA GLU A 175 10.34 -22.04 -0.32
C GLU A 175 10.21 -20.91 -1.35
N GLY A 176 10.09 -19.66 -0.91
CA GLY A 176 9.91 -18.48 -1.78
C GLY A 176 8.48 -18.30 -2.30
N THR A 177 8.22 -17.14 -2.90
CA THR A 177 6.93 -16.79 -3.50
C THR A 177 6.94 -17.13 -4.99
N ALA A 178 6.03 -17.98 -5.43
CA ALA A 178 5.83 -18.29 -6.84
C ALA A 178 4.88 -17.26 -7.48
N ILE A 179 5.31 -16.66 -8.59
CA ILE A 179 4.52 -15.70 -9.38
C ILE A 179 4.32 -16.29 -10.76
N THR A 180 3.09 -16.65 -11.10
CA THR A 180 2.75 -17.12 -12.46
C THR A 180 2.54 -15.90 -13.36
N LEU A 181 3.30 -15.84 -14.45
CA LEU A 181 3.23 -14.75 -15.41
C LEU A 181 1.93 -14.85 -16.22
N PRO A 182 1.24 -13.74 -16.44
CA PRO A 182 0.11 -13.73 -17.38
C PRO A 182 0.54 -14.09 -18.81
N ALA A 183 -0.40 -14.55 -19.63
CA ALA A 183 -0.12 -14.92 -21.01
C ALA A 183 0.52 -13.76 -21.79
N GLY A 184 1.62 -14.05 -22.51
CA GLY A 184 2.37 -13.07 -23.27
C GLY A 184 3.46 -12.33 -22.50
N TYR A 185 3.64 -12.61 -21.20
CA TYR A 185 4.76 -12.09 -20.40
C TYR A 185 5.84 -13.17 -20.31
N SER A 186 7.10 -12.75 -20.46
CA SER A 186 8.23 -13.68 -20.53
C SER A 186 9.46 -13.23 -19.74
N LYS A 187 9.45 -12.01 -19.21
CA LYS A 187 10.59 -11.43 -18.48
C LYS A 187 10.17 -10.96 -17.11
N ALA A 188 11.07 -11.14 -16.15
CA ALA A 188 10.90 -10.66 -14.79
C ALA A 188 12.18 -9.96 -14.32
N LEU A 189 12.06 -8.77 -13.77
CA LEU A 189 13.14 -7.93 -13.29
C LEU A 189 12.83 -7.48 -11.86
N LEU A 190 13.73 -7.73 -10.92
CA LEU A 190 13.65 -7.16 -9.58
C LEU A 190 14.11 -5.70 -9.64
N LEU A 191 13.22 -4.76 -9.28
CA LEU A 191 13.59 -3.36 -9.14
C LEU A 191 14.51 -3.20 -7.91
N GLY A 192 15.45 -2.30 -8.01
CA GLY A 192 16.39 -2.02 -6.92
C GLY A 192 17.82 -2.38 -7.25
N ASP A 193 18.08 -3.59 -7.63
CA ASP A 193 19.39 -4.05 -8.13
C ASP A 193 19.38 -4.40 -9.63
N ASN A 194 18.23 -4.29 -10.28
CA ASN A 194 18.01 -4.66 -11.69
C ASN A 194 18.36 -6.14 -11.99
N THR A 195 18.16 -7.01 -11.01
CA THR A 195 18.40 -8.45 -11.19
C THR A 195 17.33 -9.06 -12.08
N VAL A 196 17.75 -9.71 -13.17
CA VAL A 196 16.85 -10.51 -14.02
C VAL A 196 16.53 -11.81 -13.29
N LEU A 197 15.26 -12.04 -13.02
CA LEU A 197 14.79 -13.26 -12.37
C LEU A 197 14.49 -14.34 -13.43
N PRO A 198 14.91 -15.60 -13.20
CA PRO A 198 14.64 -16.67 -14.13
C PRO A 198 13.14 -16.98 -14.20
N VAL A 199 12.62 -17.10 -15.43
CA VAL A 199 11.26 -17.55 -15.69
C VAL A 199 11.31 -19.02 -16.14
N VAL A 200 10.72 -19.90 -15.34
CA VAL A 200 10.68 -21.34 -15.62
C VAL A 200 9.23 -21.78 -15.77
N ASN A 201 8.87 -22.32 -16.91
CA ASN A 201 7.50 -22.75 -17.23
C ASN A 201 6.43 -21.64 -16.97
N GLY A 202 6.77 -20.39 -17.28
CA GLY A 202 5.87 -19.26 -17.07
C GLY A 202 5.73 -18.82 -15.60
N THR A 203 6.64 -19.26 -14.73
CA THR A 203 6.62 -18.93 -13.30
C THR A 203 7.98 -18.36 -12.87
N VAL A 204 7.96 -17.34 -12.02
CA VAL A 204 9.11 -16.81 -11.30
C VAL A 204 9.01 -17.26 -9.85
N LEU A 205 10.11 -17.78 -9.30
CA LEU A 205 10.24 -18.04 -7.87
C LEU A 205 11.08 -16.92 -7.25
N PHE A 206 10.48 -16.14 -6.37
CA PHE A 206 11.16 -15.08 -5.63
C PHE A 206 11.44 -15.51 -4.20
N LYS A 207 12.69 -15.44 -3.78
CA LYS A 207 13.12 -15.74 -2.41
C LYS A 207 13.59 -14.47 -1.73
N ALA A 208 12.82 -13.98 -0.78
CA ALA A 208 13.08 -12.71 -0.11
C ALA A 208 14.47 -12.65 0.56
N HIS A 209 14.92 -13.72 1.19
CA HIS A 209 16.21 -13.77 1.88
C HIS A 209 17.41 -13.62 0.92
N GLU A 210 17.25 -13.94 -0.37
CA GLU A 210 18.29 -13.78 -1.37
C GLU A 210 18.40 -12.35 -1.89
N HIS A 211 17.31 -11.55 -1.80
CA HIS A 211 17.21 -10.27 -2.48
C HIS A 211 16.79 -9.09 -1.60
N SER A 212 16.33 -9.32 -0.36
CA SER A 212 15.58 -8.27 0.34
C SER A 212 16.23 -7.78 1.62
N LYS A 213 16.55 -6.50 1.63
CA LYS A 213 16.59 -5.64 2.82
C LYS A 213 15.65 -4.45 2.66
N THR A 214 14.64 -4.56 1.78
CA THR A 214 13.71 -3.48 1.46
C THR A 214 12.34 -3.72 2.10
N PRO A 215 11.63 -2.67 2.50
CA PRO A 215 10.28 -2.78 3.09
C PRO A 215 9.27 -3.47 2.19
N CYS A 216 9.46 -3.39 0.89
CA CYS A 216 8.66 -4.06 -0.13
C CYS A 216 9.53 -4.24 -1.37
N SER A 217 9.68 -5.46 -1.83
CA SER A 217 10.33 -5.78 -3.11
C SER A 217 9.32 -5.64 -4.26
N VAL A 218 9.78 -5.15 -5.41
CA VAL A 218 8.94 -4.98 -6.59
C VAL A 218 9.53 -5.73 -7.76
N ILE A 219 8.73 -6.61 -8.37
CA ILE A 219 9.11 -7.35 -9.57
C ILE A 219 8.35 -6.79 -10.76
N LYS A 220 9.08 -6.33 -11.77
CA LYS A 220 8.54 -5.88 -13.05
C LYS A 220 8.44 -7.06 -14.00
N LEU A 221 7.22 -7.32 -14.50
CA LEU A 221 6.96 -8.30 -15.56
C LEU A 221 6.79 -7.57 -16.88
N SER A 222 7.45 -8.05 -17.92
CA SER A 222 7.34 -7.48 -19.28
C SER A 222 7.25 -8.56 -20.36
N LYS A 223 6.79 -8.17 -21.56
CA LYS A 223 6.61 -9.06 -22.72
C LYS A 223 7.93 -9.47 -23.34
#